data_6384d3f9e343163776944ca3a6ed5046
#
_entry.id   6384d3f9e343163776944ca3a6ed5046
#
_cell.length_a   1.000
_cell.length_b   1.000
_cell.length_c   1.000
_cell.angle_alpha   90.00
_cell.angle_beta   90.00
_cell.angle_gamma   90.00
#
_symmetry.space_group_name_H-M   'P 1'
#
loop_
_entity.id
_entity.type
_entity.pdbx_description
1 polymer ?
#
loop_
_entity_poly.entity_id
_entity_poly.type
_entity_poly.pdbx_seq_one_letter_code
_entity_poly.pdbx_strand_id
1 'polypeptide(L)'
;MVPGAPRILIAMESGTKSGTGAHSAASDGAVGGLPNLIVIGAQKCGTSGLHFYLGLHPEVSVSEPKELNFFIAERNWPRGLDWYRGRLDPSAVVRVDASPNYTAYPQHKGVPERMAETLPDARLIYIVRDPIDRIAAHWVHNFSKGRHQGQLAETIMKPKTSYIDRSRYAMQLERYLDHYPREQVLVLENEDLRNRRGETLHTVFEFAGADPAFTDRRFGSERHKTKRKTRLTPLGERIERRRAESERSEFSTKAWAVARGYWPLGLRIERPRVREALPDDVLEILRDDARRLEELTGRDFHHWSLWDR
;
A
#
# COMPACT_ATOMS: atom_id res chain seq x y z
N MET A 1 7.16 8.50 -39.23
CA MET A 1 6.63 7.16 -39.49
C MET A 1 6.96 6.29 -38.30
N VAL A 2 5.97 5.95 -37.49
CA VAL A 2 6.09 5.08 -36.29
C VAL A 2 5.26 3.83 -36.60
N PRO A 3 5.77 2.60 -36.39
CA PRO A 3 5.03 1.37 -36.74
C PRO A 3 3.97 1.07 -35.67
N GLY A 4 2.79 0.66 -36.18
CA GLY A 4 1.58 0.44 -35.41
C GLY A 4 1.60 -0.81 -34.55
N ALA A 5 0.79 -0.77 -33.50
CA ALA A 5 0.48 -1.87 -32.59
C ALA A 5 -0.40 -2.94 -33.28
N PRO A 6 -0.28 -4.23 -32.91
CA PRO A 6 -1.08 -5.29 -33.51
C PRO A 6 -2.52 -5.27 -32.94
N ARG A 7 -3.48 -5.22 -33.86
CA ARG A 7 -4.90 -5.46 -33.61
C ARG A 7 -5.13 -6.96 -33.41
N ILE A 8 -5.77 -7.34 -32.31
CA ILE A 8 -6.26 -8.70 -32.10
C ILE A 8 -7.61 -8.83 -32.80
N LEU A 9 -7.67 -9.69 -33.80
CA LEU A 9 -8.88 -10.07 -34.54
C LEU A 9 -9.64 -11.11 -33.70
N ILE A 10 -10.92 -10.86 -33.48
CA ILE A 10 -11.84 -11.85 -32.93
C ILE A 10 -12.44 -12.59 -34.12
N ALA A 11 -12.14 -13.88 -34.26
CA ALA A 11 -12.81 -14.78 -35.22
C ALA A 11 -13.98 -15.47 -34.47
N MET A 12 -15.18 -15.30 -35.02
CA MET A 12 -16.35 -16.13 -34.71
C MET A 12 -16.36 -17.29 -35.68
N GLU A 13 -16.34 -18.51 -35.20
CA GLU A 13 -16.80 -19.68 -35.98
C GLU A 13 -17.71 -20.56 -35.15
N SER A 14 -18.88 -20.79 -35.72
CA SER A 14 -19.94 -21.71 -35.27
C SER A 14 -19.66 -23.10 -35.82
N GLY A 15 -19.78 -24.15 -35.03
CA GLY A 15 -19.74 -25.54 -35.53
C GLY A 15 -20.07 -26.56 -34.43
N THR A 16 -21.29 -27.02 -34.47
CA THR A 16 -21.81 -28.19 -33.77
C THR A 16 -21.15 -29.50 -34.18
N LYS A 17 -20.80 -30.37 -33.18
CA LYS A 17 -21.06 -31.82 -33.24
C LYS A 17 -20.79 -32.53 -31.91
N SER A 18 -21.73 -33.42 -31.58
CA SER A 18 -21.85 -34.37 -30.49
C SER A 18 -20.72 -35.41 -30.42
N GLY A 19 -20.33 -35.77 -29.17
CA GLY A 19 -19.50 -36.95 -28.90
C GLY A 19 -19.42 -37.20 -27.37
N THR A 20 -20.13 -38.23 -26.90
CA THR A 20 -20.11 -38.77 -25.55
C THR A 20 -18.74 -39.33 -25.17
N GLY A 21 -18.25 -38.97 -23.99
CA GLY A 21 -17.08 -39.59 -23.37
C GLY A 21 -16.86 -39.05 -21.97
N ALA A 22 -17.28 -39.81 -20.97
CA ALA A 22 -17.04 -39.55 -19.56
C ALA A 22 -15.54 -39.67 -19.28
N HIS A 23 -14.92 -38.64 -18.64
CA HIS A 23 -13.86 -38.82 -17.66
C HIS A 23 -13.57 -37.53 -16.90
N SER A 24 -13.52 -37.66 -15.59
CA SER A 24 -12.78 -36.87 -14.60
C SER A 24 -13.15 -35.41 -14.43
N ALA A 25 -13.78 -35.15 -13.32
CA ALA A 25 -13.94 -33.83 -12.72
C ALA A 25 -12.59 -33.12 -12.57
N ALA A 26 -12.29 -32.22 -13.52
CA ALA A 26 -11.36 -31.13 -13.28
C ALA A 26 -12.17 -30.09 -12.51
N SER A 27 -11.68 -29.72 -11.32
CA SER A 27 -12.20 -28.62 -10.51
C SER A 27 -12.39 -27.39 -11.39
N ASP A 28 -13.62 -26.95 -11.59
CA ASP A 28 -13.93 -25.62 -12.14
C ASP A 28 -13.18 -24.59 -11.31
N GLY A 29 -12.08 -24.10 -11.84
CA GLY A 29 -11.33 -23.03 -11.25
C GLY A 29 -12.20 -21.79 -11.19
N ALA A 30 -12.67 -21.43 -10.01
CA ALA A 30 -13.39 -20.19 -9.78
C ALA A 30 -12.58 -19.04 -10.37
N VAL A 31 -13.05 -18.46 -11.46
CA VAL A 31 -12.42 -17.28 -12.08
C VAL A 31 -12.57 -16.14 -11.10
N GLY A 32 -11.50 -15.79 -10.41
CA GLY A 32 -11.47 -14.71 -9.41
C GLY A 32 -11.93 -13.37 -9.98
N GLY A 33 -12.28 -12.43 -9.12
CA GLY A 33 -12.74 -11.08 -9.50
C GLY A 33 -11.61 -10.07 -9.61
N LEU A 34 -11.69 -9.14 -10.56
CA LEU A 34 -10.83 -7.96 -10.55
C LEU A 34 -11.20 -7.05 -9.36
N PRO A 35 -10.22 -6.36 -8.74
CA PRO A 35 -10.54 -5.40 -7.69
C PRO A 35 -11.34 -4.22 -8.24
N ASN A 36 -12.26 -3.72 -7.43
CA ASN A 36 -13.03 -2.50 -7.68
C ASN A 36 -12.72 -1.39 -6.68
N LEU A 37 -11.85 -1.67 -5.70
CA LEU A 37 -11.30 -0.71 -4.76
C LEU A 37 -9.79 -0.89 -4.64
N ILE A 38 -9.03 0.19 -4.85
CA ILE A 38 -7.57 0.17 -4.78
C ILE A 38 -7.09 1.15 -3.71
N VAL A 39 -6.33 0.68 -2.72
CA VAL A 39 -5.60 1.56 -1.80
C VAL A 39 -4.22 1.82 -2.40
N ILE A 40 -4.10 2.94 -3.15
CA ILE A 40 -2.92 3.27 -3.95
C ILE A 40 -1.71 3.72 -3.12
N GLY A 41 -1.93 4.19 -1.90
CA GLY A 41 -0.87 4.75 -1.06
C GLY A 41 -1.38 5.48 0.17
N ALA A 42 -0.50 6.27 0.82
CA ALA A 42 0.94 6.30 0.59
C ALA A 42 1.66 5.32 1.53
N GLN A 43 2.83 4.92 1.15
CA GLN A 43 3.64 4.05 2.00
C GLN A 43 3.94 4.73 3.34
N LYS A 44 3.69 4.03 4.47
CA LYS A 44 3.85 4.50 5.86
C LYS A 44 2.75 5.46 6.35
N CYS A 45 1.65 5.58 5.63
CA CYS A 45 0.49 6.38 6.00
C CYS A 45 -0.69 5.55 6.58
N GLY A 46 -0.50 4.30 6.95
CA GLY A 46 -1.56 3.53 7.63
C GLY A 46 -2.31 2.51 6.75
N THR A 47 -1.91 2.32 5.49
CA THR A 47 -2.54 1.37 4.56
C THR A 47 -2.67 -0.06 5.08
N SER A 48 -1.77 -0.51 5.98
CA SER A 48 -1.88 -1.85 6.59
C SER A 48 -2.97 -1.92 7.66
N GLY A 49 -3.23 -0.81 8.35
CA GLY A 49 -4.37 -0.69 9.26
C GLY A 49 -5.68 -0.71 8.48
N LEU A 50 -5.78 0.12 7.44
CA LEU A 50 -6.98 0.18 6.61
C LEU A 50 -7.27 -1.19 5.95
N HIS A 51 -6.28 -1.85 5.36
CA HIS A 51 -6.44 -3.20 4.80
C HIS A 51 -6.99 -4.19 5.84
N PHE A 52 -6.49 -4.16 7.07
CA PHE A 52 -7.00 -5.00 8.14
C PHE A 52 -8.46 -4.68 8.48
N TYR A 53 -8.83 -3.41 8.60
CA TYR A 53 -10.21 -3.02 8.94
C TYR A 53 -11.18 -3.32 7.80
N LEU A 54 -10.78 -3.12 6.56
CA LEU A 54 -11.56 -3.51 5.38
C LEU A 54 -11.85 -5.01 5.36
N GLY A 55 -10.83 -5.85 5.63
CA GLY A 55 -11.00 -7.31 5.68
C GLY A 55 -11.82 -7.85 6.87
N LEU A 56 -12.32 -6.97 7.76
CA LEU A 56 -13.29 -7.35 8.79
C LEU A 56 -14.74 -7.30 8.30
N HIS A 57 -14.98 -6.56 7.23
CA HIS A 57 -16.31 -6.36 6.68
C HIS A 57 -16.75 -7.60 5.87
N PRO A 58 -17.97 -8.15 6.09
CA PRO A 58 -18.40 -9.39 5.44
C PRO A 58 -18.55 -9.27 3.91
N GLU A 59 -18.82 -8.07 3.39
CA GLU A 59 -18.95 -7.82 1.95
C GLU A 59 -17.62 -7.53 1.25
N VAL A 60 -16.49 -7.51 1.99
CA VAL A 60 -15.20 -7.09 1.49
C VAL A 60 -14.21 -8.25 1.42
N SER A 61 -13.71 -8.53 0.23
CA SER A 61 -12.53 -9.38 0.01
C SER A 61 -11.29 -8.53 -0.11
N VAL A 62 -10.29 -8.77 0.71
CA VAL A 62 -8.96 -8.15 0.61
C VAL A 62 -7.96 -9.12 0.02
N SER A 63 -7.03 -8.61 -0.78
CA SER A 63 -6.02 -9.45 -1.43
C SER A 63 -5.09 -10.16 -0.43
N GLU A 64 -4.81 -11.42 -0.71
CA GLU A 64 -3.76 -12.21 -0.05
C GLU A 64 -2.75 -12.74 -1.08
N PRO A 65 -1.44 -12.46 -0.90
CA PRO A 65 -0.88 -11.57 0.13
C PRO A 65 -1.29 -10.10 -0.07
N LYS A 66 -1.22 -9.31 0.98
CA LYS A 66 -1.29 -7.85 0.87
C LYS A 66 -0.15 -7.33 -0.03
N GLU A 67 -0.38 -6.18 -0.71
CA GLU A 67 0.59 -5.53 -1.61
C GLU A 67 0.91 -6.38 -2.85
N LEU A 68 -0.12 -6.67 -3.63
CA LEU A 68 0.04 -7.41 -4.90
C LEU A 68 0.99 -6.70 -5.87
N ASN A 69 1.08 -5.36 -5.82
CA ASN A 69 1.95 -4.56 -6.69
C ASN A 69 1.80 -4.95 -8.18
N PHE A 70 0.58 -5.31 -8.59
CA PHE A 70 0.31 -5.84 -9.92
C PHE A 70 0.67 -4.84 -11.01
N PHE A 71 0.24 -3.59 -10.88
CA PHE A 71 0.47 -2.56 -11.91
C PHE A 71 1.92 -2.03 -11.99
N ILE A 72 2.84 -2.59 -11.22
CA ILE A 72 4.27 -2.26 -11.31
C ILE A 72 4.93 -3.18 -12.33
N ALA A 73 5.40 -2.59 -13.45
CA ALA A 73 5.93 -3.33 -14.60
C ALA A 73 7.08 -4.28 -14.23
N GLU A 74 7.97 -3.83 -13.34
CA GLU A 74 9.14 -4.60 -12.90
C GLU A 74 8.82 -5.66 -11.84
N ARG A 75 7.52 -5.83 -11.48
CA ARG A 75 7.08 -6.79 -10.46
C ARG A 75 6.09 -7.81 -11.01
N ASN A 76 4.80 -7.59 -10.77
CA ASN A 76 3.78 -8.60 -11.02
C ASN A 76 2.94 -8.34 -12.28
N TRP A 77 3.13 -7.22 -12.98
CA TRP A 77 2.47 -6.96 -14.27
C TRP A 77 2.67 -8.08 -15.29
N PRO A 78 3.91 -8.64 -15.47
CA PRO A 78 4.14 -9.73 -16.41
C PRO A 78 3.42 -11.05 -16.08
N ARG A 79 2.83 -11.17 -14.88
CA ARG A 79 2.08 -12.38 -14.48
C ARG A 79 0.69 -12.46 -15.10
N GLY A 80 0.21 -11.36 -15.70
CA GLY A 80 -1.05 -11.30 -16.39
C GLY A 80 -2.29 -11.20 -15.49
N LEU A 81 -3.42 -10.89 -16.12
CA LEU A 81 -4.68 -10.59 -15.42
C LEU A 81 -5.26 -11.81 -14.69
N ASP A 82 -5.08 -13.02 -15.21
CA ASP A 82 -5.62 -14.22 -14.56
C ASP A 82 -4.96 -14.48 -13.21
N TRP A 83 -3.65 -14.23 -13.11
CA TRP A 83 -2.98 -14.25 -11.82
C TRP A 83 -3.55 -13.22 -10.86
N TYR A 84 -3.85 -12.02 -11.34
CA TYR A 84 -4.40 -10.94 -10.52
C TYR A 84 -5.82 -11.24 -10.03
N ARG A 85 -6.69 -11.72 -10.95
CA ARG A 85 -8.05 -12.14 -10.63
C ARG A 85 -8.09 -13.22 -9.56
N GLY A 86 -7.21 -14.21 -9.62
CA GLY A 86 -7.14 -15.31 -8.65
C GLY A 86 -6.71 -14.90 -7.23
N ARG A 87 -6.56 -13.59 -6.93
CA ARG A 87 -6.16 -13.07 -5.61
C ARG A 87 -7.33 -12.54 -4.78
N LEU A 88 -8.51 -12.52 -5.32
CA LEU A 88 -9.70 -11.93 -4.72
C LEU A 88 -10.90 -12.83 -4.94
N ASP A 89 -11.80 -12.84 -3.96
CA ASP A 89 -13.06 -13.57 -4.05
C ASP A 89 -14.01 -12.84 -5.03
N PRO A 90 -14.44 -13.49 -6.12
CA PRO A 90 -15.33 -12.88 -7.09
C PRO A 90 -16.74 -12.62 -6.55
N SER A 91 -17.16 -13.33 -5.50
CA SER A 91 -18.49 -13.20 -4.89
C SER A 91 -18.60 -11.96 -3.98
N ALA A 92 -17.48 -11.38 -3.53
CA ALA A 92 -17.49 -10.21 -2.68
C ALA A 92 -17.96 -8.96 -3.44
N VAL A 93 -18.77 -8.13 -2.77
CA VAL A 93 -19.25 -6.85 -3.29
C VAL A 93 -18.06 -5.91 -3.55
N VAL A 94 -17.16 -5.81 -2.57
CA VAL A 94 -15.95 -5.00 -2.66
C VAL A 94 -14.70 -5.88 -2.67
N ARG A 95 -13.87 -5.72 -3.69
CA ARG A 95 -12.60 -6.45 -3.87
C ARG A 95 -11.43 -5.47 -3.84
N VAL A 96 -10.54 -5.66 -2.86
CA VAL A 96 -9.52 -4.67 -2.49
C VAL A 96 -8.11 -5.15 -2.81
N ASP A 97 -7.37 -4.39 -3.63
CA ASP A 97 -5.90 -4.41 -3.66
C ASP A 97 -5.34 -3.23 -2.88
N ALA A 98 -4.50 -3.48 -1.88
CA ALA A 98 -3.85 -2.45 -1.08
C ALA A 98 -2.33 -2.46 -1.29
N SER A 99 -1.87 -1.76 -2.31
CA SER A 99 -0.46 -1.74 -2.75
C SER A 99 0.12 -0.32 -2.70
N PRO A 100 0.65 0.14 -1.55
CA PRO A 100 1.09 1.52 -1.37
C PRO A 100 2.32 1.92 -2.18
N ASN A 101 2.89 1.01 -2.96
CA ASN A 101 3.92 1.31 -3.94
C ASN A 101 3.37 1.87 -5.25
N TYR A 102 2.06 1.89 -5.45
CA TYR A 102 1.45 2.48 -6.62
C TYR A 102 1.68 4.01 -6.67
N THR A 103 1.80 4.68 -5.52
CA THR A 103 2.21 6.08 -5.41
C THR A 103 3.72 6.20 -5.11
N ALA A 104 4.54 5.76 -6.04
CA ALA A 104 5.99 5.76 -5.93
C ALA A 104 6.70 6.28 -7.19
N TYR A 105 6.10 7.21 -7.90
CA TYR A 105 6.75 7.92 -8.99
C TYR A 105 7.90 8.79 -8.44
N PRO A 106 9.03 8.90 -9.11
CA PRO A 106 9.39 8.32 -10.42
C PRO A 106 9.97 6.89 -10.35
N GLN A 107 9.99 6.25 -9.17
CA GLN A 107 10.57 4.90 -9.00
C GLN A 107 9.81 3.84 -9.83
N HIS A 108 8.48 3.95 -9.88
CA HIS A 108 7.62 3.10 -10.70
C HIS A 108 6.80 3.98 -11.64
N LYS A 109 7.04 3.82 -12.94
CA LYS A 109 6.39 4.60 -14.00
C LYS A 109 5.25 3.81 -14.65
N GLY A 110 4.27 4.52 -15.21
CA GLY A 110 3.17 3.92 -15.97
C GLY A 110 2.17 3.13 -15.11
N VAL A 111 2.14 3.35 -13.79
CA VAL A 111 1.21 2.65 -12.87
C VAL A 111 -0.22 3.16 -13.04
N PRO A 112 -0.51 4.48 -13.00
CA PRO A 112 -1.85 5.00 -13.20
C PRO A 112 -2.43 4.63 -14.57
N GLU A 113 -1.61 4.72 -15.63
CA GLU A 113 -1.98 4.41 -17.00
C GLU A 113 -2.45 2.95 -17.12
N ARG A 114 -1.62 1.99 -16.70
CA ARG A 114 -1.99 0.55 -16.71
C ARG A 114 -3.20 0.24 -15.84
N MET A 115 -3.32 0.94 -14.72
CA MET A 115 -4.46 0.77 -13.81
C MET A 115 -5.76 1.26 -14.47
N ALA A 116 -5.77 2.42 -15.08
CA ALA A 116 -6.95 2.98 -15.74
C ALA A 116 -7.36 2.17 -16.98
N GLU A 117 -6.40 1.69 -17.77
CA GLU A 117 -6.69 0.77 -18.90
C GLU A 117 -7.34 -0.54 -18.45
N THR A 118 -6.97 -1.03 -17.26
CA THR A 118 -7.46 -2.33 -16.75
C THR A 118 -8.71 -2.20 -15.89
N LEU A 119 -8.81 -1.13 -15.11
CA LEU A 119 -9.81 -0.91 -14.08
C LEU A 119 -10.36 0.53 -14.16
N PRO A 120 -11.00 0.96 -15.27
CA PRO A 120 -11.46 2.34 -15.45
C PRO A 120 -12.49 2.78 -14.41
N ASP A 121 -13.28 1.84 -13.89
CA ASP A 121 -14.36 2.12 -12.94
C ASP A 121 -13.92 1.89 -11.47
N ALA A 122 -12.66 1.59 -11.22
CA ALA A 122 -12.19 1.34 -9.85
C ALA A 122 -12.20 2.63 -9.01
N ARG A 123 -12.58 2.47 -7.75
CA ARG A 123 -12.46 3.53 -6.73
C ARG A 123 -11.07 3.47 -6.09
N LEU A 124 -10.47 4.63 -5.87
CA LEU A 124 -9.11 4.75 -5.36
C LEU A 124 -9.13 5.38 -3.96
N ILE A 125 -8.41 4.80 -3.03
CA ILE A 125 -8.16 5.41 -1.71
C ILE A 125 -6.69 5.79 -1.61
N TYR A 126 -6.45 7.05 -1.27
CA TYR A 126 -5.13 7.58 -1.03
C TYR A 126 -5.02 8.10 0.40
N ILE A 127 -4.23 7.45 1.25
CA ILE A 127 -4.02 7.87 2.63
C ILE A 127 -2.74 8.68 2.70
N VAL A 128 -2.84 9.92 3.15
CA VAL A 128 -1.72 10.82 3.38
C VAL A 128 -1.42 10.98 4.87
N ARG A 129 -0.36 11.66 5.19
CA ARG A 129 0.12 11.91 6.55
C ARG A 129 1.09 13.09 6.51
N ASP A 130 1.34 13.75 7.66
CA ASP A 130 2.45 14.68 7.77
C ASP A 130 3.71 14.15 7.07
N PRO A 131 4.26 14.84 6.04
CA PRO A 131 5.40 14.40 5.25
C PRO A 131 6.64 14.09 6.09
N ILE A 132 6.90 14.92 7.11
CA ILE A 132 8.04 14.75 8.04
C ILE A 132 7.89 13.44 8.80
N ASP A 133 6.70 13.18 9.31
CA ASP A 133 6.32 11.98 10.03
C ASP A 133 6.39 10.72 9.13
N ARG A 134 5.98 10.86 7.86
CA ARG A 134 6.05 9.79 6.88
C ARG A 134 7.49 9.41 6.57
N ILE A 135 8.37 10.42 6.33
CA ILE A 135 9.80 10.22 6.07
C ILE A 135 10.45 9.51 7.26
N ALA A 136 10.20 9.99 8.49
CA ALA A 136 10.69 9.36 9.70
C ALA A 136 10.27 7.87 9.81
N ALA A 137 8.99 7.59 9.56
CA ALA A 137 8.48 6.22 9.61
C ALA A 137 9.05 5.32 8.51
N HIS A 138 9.36 5.88 7.33
CA HIS A 138 10.00 5.17 6.24
C HIS A 138 11.46 4.85 6.55
N TRP A 139 12.20 5.83 7.09
CA TRP A 139 13.58 5.63 7.52
C TRP A 139 13.66 4.54 8.59
N VAL A 140 12.88 4.64 9.67
CA VAL A 140 12.81 3.61 10.74
C VAL A 140 12.50 2.23 10.16
N HIS A 141 11.60 2.14 9.17
CA HIS A 141 11.27 0.87 8.53
C HIS A 141 12.46 0.27 7.79
N ASN A 142 13.16 1.06 6.99
CA ASN A 142 14.31 0.59 6.22
C ASN A 142 15.51 0.28 7.14
N PHE A 143 15.76 1.12 8.14
CA PHE A 143 16.79 0.89 9.13
C PHE A 143 16.57 -0.40 9.94
N SER A 144 15.32 -0.65 10.36
CA SER A 144 14.97 -1.89 11.07
C SER A 144 15.15 -3.16 10.23
N LYS A 145 15.16 -3.03 8.91
CA LYS A 145 15.40 -4.13 7.96
C LYS A 145 16.85 -4.21 7.48
N GLY A 146 17.74 -3.40 8.05
CA GLY A 146 19.17 -3.37 7.64
C GLY A 146 19.41 -2.86 6.23
N ARG A 147 18.43 -2.17 5.60
CA ARG A 147 18.56 -1.69 4.21
C ARG A 147 19.52 -0.52 4.05
N HIS A 148 19.86 0.16 5.13
CA HIS A 148 20.89 1.20 5.18
C HIS A 148 21.52 1.28 6.57
N GLN A 149 22.74 1.83 6.63
CA GLN A 149 23.51 2.03 7.86
C GLN A 149 23.97 3.49 8.02
N GLY A 150 23.73 4.33 7.00
CA GLY A 150 24.19 5.72 6.96
C GLY A 150 23.39 6.67 7.86
N GLN A 151 23.92 7.89 7.99
CA GLN A 151 23.25 8.97 8.69
C GLN A 151 21.91 9.31 8.02
N LEU A 152 21.00 9.92 8.79
CA LEU A 152 19.66 10.24 8.34
C LEU A 152 19.67 11.14 7.09
N ALA A 153 20.35 12.31 7.18
CA ALA A 153 20.38 13.29 6.09
C ALA A 153 20.90 12.69 4.78
N GLU A 154 22.06 12.03 4.81
CA GLU A 154 22.64 11.38 3.63
C GLU A 154 21.72 10.32 3.03
N THR A 155 21.02 9.56 3.89
CA THR A 155 20.13 8.49 3.44
C THR A 155 18.88 9.02 2.77
N ILE A 156 18.28 10.08 3.32
CA ILE A 156 17.02 10.65 2.80
C ILE A 156 17.26 11.32 1.45
N MET A 157 18.40 11.99 1.29
CA MET A 157 18.73 12.77 0.09
C MET A 157 19.21 11.92 -1.09
N LYS A 158 19.48 10.64 -0.90
CA LYS A 158 19.87 9.76 -2.01
C LYS A 158 18.72 9.60 -3.01
N PRO A 159 18.91 9.91 -4.31
CA PRO A 159 17.84 9.91 -5.31
C PRO A 159 17.05 8.59 -5.41
N LYS A 160 17.73 7.46 -5.23
CA LYS A 160 17.11 6.11 -5.32
C LYS A 160 16.28 5.71 -4.10
N THR A 161 16.28 6.51 -3.02
CA THR A 161 15.60 6.12 -1.77
C THR A 161 14.13 6.50 -1.73
N SER A 162 13.71 7.40 -2.59
CA SER A 162 12.32 7.87 -2.76
C SER A 162 11.64 8.38 -1.47
N TYR A 163 12.42 8.86 -0.48
CA TYR A 163 11.82 9.40 0.74
C TYR A 163 11.06 10.69 0.47
N ILE A 164 11.63 11.58 -0.32
CA ILE A 164 11.01 12.87 -0.66
C ILE A 164 9.88 12.66 -1.66
N ASP A 165 10.14 11.99 -2.78
CA ASP A 165 9.13 11.81 -3.85
C ASP A 165 7.83 11.18 -3.36
N ARG A 166 7.92 10.17 -2.49
CA ARG A 166 6.74 9.52 -1.89
C ARG A 166 6.03 10.39 -0.85
N SER A 167 6.60 11.53 -0.44
CA SER A 167 6.00 12.51 0.44
C SER A 167 5.42 13.70 -0.32
N ARG A 168 5.64 13.78 -1.62
CA ARG A 168 5.04 14.75 -2.52
C ARG A 168 3.67 14.22 -2.97
N TYR A 169 2.71 14.38 -2.11
CA TYR A 169 1.41 13.74 -2.28
C TYR A 169 0.60 14.29 -3.44
N ALA A 170 0.66 15.60 -3.69
CA ALA A 170 0.01 16.22 -4.84
C ALA A 170 0.61 15.69 -6.14
N MET A 171 1.94 15.69 -6.26
CA MET A 171 2.64 15.15 -7.41
C MET A 171 2.26 13.69 -7.71
N GLN A 172 2.05 12.87 -6.69
CA GLN A 172 1.61 11.49 -6.86
C GLN A 172 0.12 11.43 -7.28
N LEU A 173 -0.73 12.25 -6.64
CA LEU A 173 -2.18 12.23 -6.85
C LEU A 173 -2.57 12.74 -8.24
N GLU A 174 -1.94 13.81 -8.72
CA GLU A 174 -2.20 14.42 -10.03
C GLU A 174 -2.09 13.37 -11.14
N ARG A 175 -1.12 12.47 -11.07
CA ARG A 175 -0.95 11.39 -12.06
C ARG A 175 -2.12 10.42 -12.12
N TYR A 176 -2.89 10.30 -11.05
CA TYR A 176 -4.13 9.51 -11.02
C TYR A 176 -5.31 10.32 -11.51
N LEU A 177 -5.35 11.62 -11.18
CA LEU A 177 -6.42 12.52 -11.63
C LEU A 177 -6.37 12.79 -13.15
N ASP A 178 -5.22 12.53 -13.80
CA ASP A 178 -5.12 12.53 -15.27
C ASP A 178 -5.93 11.39 -15.93
N HIS A 179 -6.30 10.34 -15.18
CA HIS A 179 -6.94 9.13 -15.68
C HIS A 179 -8.25 8.77 -14.98
N TYR A 180 -8.46 9.23 -13.75
CA TYR A 180 -9.64 8.95 -12.95
C TYR A 180 -10.36 10.25 -12.57
N PRO A 181 -11.69 10.33 -12.72
CA PRO A 181 -12.44 11.46 -12.23
C PRO A 181 -12.28 11.61 -10.71
N ARG A 182 -12.40 12.86 -10.23
CA ARG A 182 -12.17 13.21 -8.82
C ARG A 182 -13.06 12.40 -7.86
N GLU A 183 -14.26 12.07 -8.28
CA GLU A 183 -15.27 11.32 -7.51
C GLU A 183 -14.87 9.86 -7.27
N GLN A 184 -13.98 9.32 -8.08
CA GLN A 184 -13.43 7.98 -7.89
C GLN A 184 -12.22 7.97 -6.95
N VAL A 185 -11.80 9.12 -6.41
CA VAL A 185 -10.61 9.21 -5.55
C VAL A 185 -10.96 9.78 -4.17
N LEU A 186 -10.83 8.95 -3.14
CA LEU A 186 -10.97 9.35 -1.74
C LEU A 186 -9.59 9.58 -1.10
N VAL A 187 -9.34 10.81 -0.67
CA VAL A 187 -8.13 11.16 0.09
C VAL A 187 -8.45 11.19 1.58
N LEU A 188 -7.68 10.43 2.36
CA LEU A 188 -7.82 10.31 3.82
C LEU A 188 -6.53 10.71 4.52
N GLU A 189 -6.63 11.19 5.76
CA GLU A 189 -5.47 11.35 6.62
C GLU A 189 -5.28 10.15 7.55
N ASN A 190 -4.04 9.78 7.77
CA ASN A 190 -3.69 8.75 8.75
C ASN A 190 -4.14 9.13 10.17
N GLU A 191 -4.12 10.41 10.48
CA GLU A 191 -4.54 11.01 11.74
C GLU A 191 -6.03 10.77 11.99
N ASP A 192 -6.87 10.92 10.97
CA ASP A 192 -8.31 10.61 11.03
C ASP A 192 -8.55 9.12 11.29
N LEU A 193 -7.86 8.26 10.55
CA LEU A 193 -7.96 6.81 10.74
C LEU A 193 -7.49 6.36 12.13
N ARG A 194 -6.63 7.12 12.81
CA ARG A 194 -6.19 6.85 14.19
C ARG A 194 -7.11 7.40 15.24
N ASN A 195 -7.57 8.63 15.08
CA ASN A 195 -8.24 9.40 16.11
C ASN A 195 -9.77 9.35 15.97
N ARG A 196 -10.29 9.24 14.74
CA ARG A 196 -11.72 9.21 14.39
C ARG A 196 -12.06 7.98 13.55
N ARG A 197 -11.55 6.82 13.97
CA ARG A 197 -11.60 5.59 13.15
C ARG A 197 -12.98 5.17 12.73
N GLY A 198 -13.97 5.22 13.64
CA GLY A 198 -15.35 4.83 13.32
C GLY A 198 -15.92 5.65 12.18
N GLU A 199 -15.82 6.98 12.27
CA GLU A 199 -16.29 7.91 11.24
C GLU A 199 -15.52 7.72 9.93
N THR A 200 -14.19 7.56 10.02
CA THR A 200 -13.36 7.34 8.83
C THR A 200 -13.71 6.03 8.12
N LEU A 201 -13.96 4.96 8.86
CA LEU A 201 -14.34 3.68 8.28
C LEU A 201 -15.75 3.71 7.69
N HIS A 202 -16.70 4.42 8.32
CA HIS A 202 -18.03 4.67 7.75
C HIS A 202 -17.90 5.32 6.36
N THR A 203 -17.14 6.43 6.25
CA THR A 203 -16.86 7.09 4.97
C THR A 203 -16.19 6.17 3.96
N VAL A 204 -15.25 5.33 4.41
CA VAL A 204 -14.56 4.36 3.53
C VAL A 204 -15.52 3.30 3.00
N PHE A 205 -16.39 2.73 3.84
CA PHE A 205 -17.35 1.72 3.41
C PHE A 205 -18.40 2.32 2.46
N GLU A 206 -18.94 3.51 2.78
CA GLU A 206 -19.84 4.23 1.88
C GLU A 206 -19.18 4.49 0.52
N PHE A 207 -17.97 5.04 0.51
CA PHE A 207 -17.20 5.25 -0.72
C PHE A 207 -16.91 3.93 -1.46
N ALA A 208 -16.67 2.84 -0.77
CA ALA A 208 -16.42 1.54 -1.37
C ALA A 208 -17.70 0.89 -1.94
N GLY A 209 -18.89 1.30 -1.50
CA GLY A 209 -20.17 0.69 -1.83
C GLY A 209 -20.49 -0.56 -1.01
N ALA A 210 -19.93 -0.66 0.21
CA ALA A 210 -20.29 -1.63 1.23
C ALA A 210 -21.19 -0.99 2.29
N ASP A 211 -21.81 -1.81 3.16
CA ASP A 211 -22.66 -1.29 4.25
C ASP A 211 -21.88 -0.36 5.20
N PRO A 212 -22.15 0.96 5.19
CA PRO A 212 -21.44 1.91 6.03
C PRO A 212 -21.78 1.79 7.53
N ALA A 213 -22.87 1.14 7.89
CA ALA A 213 -23.30 0.93 9.27
C ALA A 213 -22.54 -0.22 9.96
N PHE A 214 -21.75 -0.99 9.21
CA PHE A 214 -20.99 -2.10 9.77
C PHE A 214 -19.99 -1.63 10.84
N THR A 215 -19.99 -2.30 11.98
CA THR A 215 -19.08 -2.06 13.09
C THR A 215 -18.48 -3.37 13.63
N ASP A 216 -17.25 -3.31 14.10
CA ASP A 216 -16.57 -4.45 14.73
C ASP A 216 -15.76 -3.97 15.94
N ARG A 217 -15.82 -4.74 17.07
CA ARG A 217 -15.05 -4.41 18.29
C ARG A 217 -13.55 -4.27 18.05
N ARG A 218 -13.02 -4.92 17.02
CA ARG A 218 -11.60 -4.84 16.62
C ARG A 218 -11.21 -3.49 16.00
N PHE A 219 -12.18 -2.64 15.66
CA PHE A 219 -11.92 -1.26 15.28
C PHE A 219 -11.30 -0.46 16.44
N GLY A 220 -11.51 -0.84 17.69
CA GLY A 220 -10.85 -0.25 18.86
C GLY A 220 -9.34 -0.51 18.95
N SER A 221 -8.78 -1.47 18.20
CA SER A 221 -7.36 -1.84 18.29
C SER A 221 -6.51 -1.18 17.22
N GLU A 222 -5.48 -0.41 17.64
CA GLU A 222 -4.49 0.17 16.71
C GLU A 222 -3.49 -0.90 16.23
N ARG A 223 -3.38 -1.08 14.93
CA ARG A 223 -2.45 -2.02 14.28
C ARG A 223 -1.14 -1.33 13.85
N HIS A 224 -0.01 -2.05 13.95
CA HIS A 224 1.29 -1.66 13.40
C HIS A 224 1.93 -0.38 13.98
N LYS A 225 2.04 -0.28 15.31
CA LYS A 225 2.73 0.85 15.98
C LYS A 225 4.21 0.93 15.59
N THR A 226 4.60 1.99 14.88
CA THR A 226 6.00 2.24 14.49
C THR A 226 6.91 2.46 15.71
N LYS A 227 6.36 2.95 16.84
CA LYS A 227 7.09 3.25 18.09
C LYS A 227 7.79 2.04 18.74
N ARG A 228 7.51 0.79 18.30
CA ARG A 228 8.06 -0.45 18.86
C ARG A 228 9.04 -1.17 17.96
N LYS A 229 9.58 -0.50 16.93
CA LYS A 229 10.53 -1.14 16.03
C LYS A 229 11.91 -1.25 16.67
N THR A 230 12.53 -2.40 16.47
CA THR A 230 13.88 -2.73 16.91
C THR A 230 14.70 -3.16 15.72
N ARG A 231 16.01 -2.97 15.78
CA ARG A 231 16.98 -3.56 14.87
C ARG A 231 17.70 -4.69 15.61
N LEU A 232 17.92 -5.80 14.95
CA LEU A 232 18.71 -6.87 15.52
C LEU A 232 20.17 -6.43 15.64
N THR A 233 20.82 -6.82 16.74
CA THR A 233 22.27 -6.75 16.88
C THR A 233 22.92 -7.86 16.05
N PRO A 234 24.24 -7.84 15.82
CA PRO A 234 24.93 -8.95 15.14
C PRO A 234 24.65 -10.30 15.80
N LEU A 235 24.52 -10.36 17.13
CA LEU A 235 24.12 -11.57 17.85
C LEU A 235 22.69 -11.97 17.51
N GLY A 236 21.75 -11.02 17.51
CA GLY A 236 20.36 -11.24 17.14
C GLY A 236 20.21 -11.75 15.70
N GLU A 237 20.96 -11.17 14.75
CA GLU A 237 20.99 -11.61 13.35
C GLU A 237 21.55 -13.04 13.18
N ARG A 238 22.58 -13.38 13.95
CA ARG A 238 23.14 -14.74 13.94
C ARG A 238 22.14 -15.79 14.45
N ILE A 239 21.42 -15.46 15.51
CA ILE A 239 20.37 -16.32 16.06
C ILE A 239 19.20 -16.43 15.07
N GLU A 240 18.76 -15.30 14.46
CA GLU A 240 17.67 -15.32 13.48
C GLU A 240 18.00 -16.20 12.28
N ARG A 241 19.23 -16.14 11.75
CA ARG A 241 19.68 -17.02 10.65
C ARG A 241 19.61 -18.51 11.04
N ARG A 242 20.13 -18.89 12.18
CA ARG A 242 20.05 -20.28 12.67
C ARG A 242 18.61 -20.76 12.85
N ARG A 243 17.74 -19.86 13.34
CA ARG A 243 16.31 -20.14 13.49
C ARG A 243 15.58 -20.26 12.14
N ALA A 244 16.05 -19.60 11.09
CA ALA A 244 15.47 -19.72 9.75
C ALA A 244 15.69 -21.12 9.14
N GLU A 245 16.72 -21.84 9.59
CA GLU A 245 17.10 -23.18 9.11
C GLU A 245 16.38 -24.30 9.88
N SER A 246 15.69 -24.01 10.99
CA SER A 246 15.00 -25.01 11.83
C SER A 246 13.48 -24.92 11.71
N GLU A 247 12.77 -26.03 11.84
CA GLU A 247 11.31 -26.06 11.96
C GLU A 247 10.87 -25.25 13.19
N ARG A 248 9.89 -24.36 12.97
CA ARG A 248 9.46 -23.38 13.99
C ARG A 248 8.12 -23.77 14.57
N SER A 249 8.06 -24.00 15.87
CA SER A 249 6.78 -24.03 16.58
C SER A 249 6.20 -22.60 16.70
N GLU A 250 4.88 -22.48 16.78
CA GLU A 250 4.20 -21.19 16.95
C GLU A 250 4.65 -20.48 18.25
N PHE A 251 4.82 -21.24 19.31
CA PHE A 251 5.31 -20.75 20.60
C PHE A 251 6.71 -20.15 20.48
N SER A 252 7.63 -20.86 19.81
CA SER A 252 9.01 -20.38 19.61
C SER A 252 9.06 -19.10 18.78
N THR A 253 8.11 -18.92 17.87
CA THR A 253 7.99 -17.72 17.03
C THR A 253 7.50 -16.52 17.85
N LYS A 254 6.50 -16.71 18.71
CA LYS A 254 6.00 -15.65 19.62
C LYS A 254 7.06 -15.24 20.65
N ALA A 255 7.74 -16.20 21.28
CA ALA A 255 8.81 -15.93 22.24
C ALA A 255 9.95 -15.14 21.59
N TRP A 256 10.38 -15.52 20.40
CA TRP A 256 11.41 -14.79 19.65
C TRP A 256 10.96 -13.36 19.28
N ALA A 257 9.72 -13.17 18.85
CA ALA A 257 9.19 -11.84 18.54
C ALA A 257 9.28 -10.88 19.74
N VAL A 258 9.18 -11.39 20.96
CA VAL A 258 9.40 -10.61 22.21
C VAL A 258 10.89 -10.42 22.47
N ALA A 259 11.66 -11.50 22.49
CA ALA A 259 13.09 -11.50 22.88
C ALA A 259 13.95 -10.59 21.97
N ARG A 260 13.68 -10.58 20.67
CA ARG A 260 14.36 -9.70 19.69
C ARG A 260 14.15 -8.19 19.95
N GLY A 261 13.24 -7.82 20.82
CA GLY A 261 12.99 -6.45 21.23
C GLY A 261 13.92 -5.90 22.30
N TYR A 262 14.75 -6.77 22.92
CA TYR A 262 15.57 -6.44 24.08
C TYR A 262 17.06 -6.72 23.83
N TRP A 263 17.90 -5.95 24.53
CA TRP A 263 19.34 -6.23 24.61
C TRP A 263 19.59 -7.62 25.25
N PRO A 264 20.52 -8.44 24.76
CA PRO A 264 21.53 -8.14 23.71
C PRO A 264 21.09 -8.51 22.27
N LEU A 265 19.83 -8.89 22.03
CA LEU A 265 19.37 -9.39 20.74
C LEU A 265 18.88 -8.28 19.80
N GLY A 266 18.31 -7.23 20.36
CA GLY A 266 17.82 -6.10 19.59
C GLY A 266 18.04 -4.75 20.27
N LEU A 267 18.11 -3.71 19.46
CA LEU A 267 18.20 -2.31 19.89
C LEU A 267 16.92 -1.59 19.47
N ARG A 268 16.35 -0.84 20.40
CA ARG A 268 15.23 0.05 20.09
C ARG A 268 15.68 1.16 19.14
N ILE A 269 14.95 1.38 18.08
CA ILE A 269 15.22 2.44 17.12
C ILE A 269 14.55 3.72 17.63
N GLU A 270 15.34 4.74 17.90
CA GLU A 270 14.82 6.08 18.17
C GLU A 270 14.27 6.70 16.88
N ARG A 271 13.20 7.46 17.03
CA ARG A 271 12.61 8.16 15.90
C ARG A 271 13.51 9.33 15.51
N PRO A 272 13.96 9.41 14.25
CA PRO A 272 14.85 10.47 13.83
C PRO A 272 14.12 11.83 13.77
N ARG A 273 14.84 12.89 14.04
CA ARG A 273 14.39 14.29 13.87
C ARG A 273 14.59 14.71 12.41
N VAL A 274 13.65 14.30 11.57
CA VAL A 274 13.77 14.44 10.11
C VAL A 274 13.81 15.91 9.71
N ARG A 275 13.00 16.77 10.34
CA ARG A 275 12.93 18.18 10.00
C ARG A 275 14.28 18.88 10.11
N GLU A 276 15.04 18.62 11.17
CA GLU A 276 16.37 19.17 11.40
C GLU A 276 17.43 18.65 10.39
N ALA A 277 17.13 17.53 9.74
CA ALA A 277 18.02 16.87 8.79
C ALA A 277 17.73 17.23 7.33
N LEU A 278 16.60 17.89 7.05
CA LEU A 278 16.22 18.29 5.69
C LEU A 278 16.71 19.70 5.39
N PRO A 279 17.31 19.93 4.21
CA PRO A 279 17.60 21.27 3.70
C PRO A 279 16.33 22.11 3.51
N ASP A 280 16.45 23.43 3.60
CA ASP A 280 15.31 24.35 3.50
C ASP A 280 14.61 24.29 2.12
N ASP A 281 15.37 24.09 1.05
CA ASP A 281 14.83 23.92 -0.31
C ASP A 281 13.96 22.66 -0.42
N VAL A 282 14.33 21.58 0.24
CA VAL A 282 13.52 20.36 0.30
C VAL A 282 12.26 20.57 1.14
N LEU A 283 12.36 21.28 2.25
CA LEU A 283 11.19 21.64 3.06
C LEU A 283 10.21 22.50 2.24
N GLU A 284 10.71 23.44 1.43
CA GLU A 284 9.84 24.26 0.58
C GLU A 284 9.18 23.45 -0.54
N ILE A 285 9.88 22.52 -1.17
CA ILE A 285 9.28 21.56 -2.13
C ILE A 285 8.13 20.78 -1.50
N LEU A 286 8.29 20.35 -0.24
CA LEU A 286 7.22 19.62 0.47
C LEU A 286 6.05 20.52 0.85
N ARG A 287 6.33 21.81 1.19
CA ARG A 287 5.28 22.81 1.48
C ARG A 287 4.47 23.17 0.23
N ASP A 288 5.15 23.38 -0.89
CA ASP A 288 4.48 23.66 -2.16
C ASP A 288 3.58 22.49 -2.60
N ASP A 289 4.08 21.27 -2.45
CA ASP A 289 3.29 20.07 -2.73
C ASP A 289 2.09 19.93 -1.77
N ALA A 290 2.24 20.30 -0.49
CA ALA A 290 1.15 20.27 0.48
C ALA A 290 0.08 21.32 0.15
N ARG A 291 0.45 22.58 -0.22
CA ARG A 291 -0.48 23.62 -0.71
C ARG A 291 -1.24 23.12 -1.95
N ARG A 292 -0.52 22.49 -2.88
CA ARG A 292 -1.15 21.89 -4.06
C ARG A 292 -2.10 20.76 -3.72
N LEU A 293 -1.78 19.95 -2.71
CA LEU A 293 -2.68 18.90 -2.20
C LEU A 293 -3.97 19.52 -1.61
N GLU A 294 -3.88 20.63 -0.89
CA GLU A 294 -5.04 21.38 -0.37
C GLU A 294 -5.96 21.81 -1.52
N GLU A 295 -5.40 22.40 -2.58
CA GLU A 295 -6.16 22.79 -3.77
C GLU A 295 -6.88 21.61 -4.42
N LEU A 296 -6.21 20.49 -4.60
CA LEU A 296 -6.75 19.29 -5.23
C LEU A 296 -7.84 18.61 -4.40
N THR A 297 -7.76 18.72 -3.06
CA THR A 297 -8.62 17.95 -2.16
C THR A 297 -9.66 18.77 -1.43
N GLY A 298 -9.46 20.08 -1.31
CA GLY A 298 -10.26 20.98 -0.48
C GLY A 298 -10.06 20.73 1.03
N ARG A 299 -9.02 20.00 1.43
CA ARG A 299 -8.70 19.70 2.84
C ARG A 299 -7.61 20.63 3.33
N ASP A 300 -7.63 20.96 4.60
CA ASP A 300 -6.61 21.75 5.30
C ASP A 300 -5.56 20.83 5.93
N PHE A 301 -4.28 21.07 5.64
CA PHE A 301 -3.13 20.35 6.19
C PHE A 301 -2.19 21.23 7.04
N HIS A 302 -2.63 22.44 7.44
CA HIS A 302 -1.82 23.36 8.24
C HIS A 302 -1.46 22.85 9.63
N HIS A 303 -2.13 21.79 10.09
CA HIS A 303 -1.81 21.10 11.36
C HIS A 303 -0.59 20.17 11.26
N TRP A 304 -0.01 19.97 10.08
CA TRP A 304 1.20 19.16 9.92
C TRP A 304 2.44 19.90 10.44
N SER A 305 3.36 19.14 11.09
CA SER A 305 4.63 19.70 11.58
C SER A 305 5.56 20.24 10.48
N LEU A 306 5.19 19.99 9.23
CA LEU A 306 5.81 20.58 8.07
C LEU A 306 5.81 22.13 8.11
N TRP A 307 4.80 22.73 8.75
CA TRP A 307 4.62 24.18 8.86
C TRP A 307 5.28 24.81 10.10
N ASP A 308 5.75 23.99 11.06
CA ASP A 308 6.49 24.49 12.22
C ASP A 308 7.75 25.26 11.75
N ARG A 309 8.20 26.25 12.52
CA ARG A 309 9.39 27.05 12.23
C ARG A 309 10.68 26.41 12.73
#